data_475468c90927eb55879ca5d4520636c2
#
_entry.id   475468c90927eb55879ca5d4520636c2
#
_cell.length_a   1.000
_cell.length_b   1.000
_cell.length_c   1.000
_cell.angle_alpha   90.00
_cell.angle_beta   90.00
_cell.angle_gamma   90.00
#
_symmetry.space_group_name_H-M   'P 1'
#
loop_
_entity.id
_entity.type
_entity.pdbx_description
1 polymer ?
#
loop_
_entity_poly.entity_id
_entity_poly.type
_entity_poly.pdbx_seq_one_letter_code
_entity_poly.pdbx_strand_id
1 'polypeptide(L)'
;MTNNFSPSTIARLGENHGYRFEGDFVHLNAEVNFADTELAAGRSWALQLWASDRGFSGAELSGVKVAEMPIEPVAGSLLVTGFCNAMPPAGTADHVVGLALVASAADGQPQVGDLAVYPAGEVFFQPRLVGDVSCTLNDGKAELAIDAIANPRAADNVSGTLALEVWALDAPYA
;
A
#
# COMPACT_ATOMS: atom_id res chain seq x y z
N MET A 1 5.24 6.29 20.07
CA MET A 1 4.04 5.58 20.55
C MET A 1 4.33 4.11 20.47
N THR A 2 4.31 3.37 21.58
CA THR A 2 4.52 1.93 21.60
C THR A 2 3.27 1.28 21.03
N ASN A 3 3.42 0.61 19.88
CA ASN A 3 2.35 -0.17 19.26
C ASN A 3 2.02 -1.36 20.18
N ASN A 4 0.82 -1.39 20.72
CA ASN A 4 0.35 -2.48 21.61
C ASN A 4 -0.15 -3.69 20.79
N PHE A 5 0.53 -4.00 19.69
CA PHE A 5 0.22 -5.15 18.87
C PHE A 5 0.78 -6.43 19.54
N SER A 6 -0.05 -7.44 19.69
CA SER A 6 0.39 -8.78 20.12
C SER A 6 0.54 -9.64 18.89
N PRO A 7 1.78 -9.94 18.45
CA PRO A 7 2.02 -10.72 17.24
C PRO A 7 1.45 -12.14 17.37
N SER A 8 1.12 -12.74 16.21
CA SER A 8 0.66 -14.13 16.12
C SER A 8 1.71 -15.09 16.66
N THR A 9 1.27 -16.19 17.25
CA THR A 9 2.15 -17.30 17.63
C THR A 9 2.52 -18.18 16.44
N ILE A 10 1.83 -18.06 15.30
CA ILE A 10 2.01 -18.92 14.11
C ILE A 10 3.12 -18.39 13.21
N ALA A 11 3.16 -17.07 12.99
CA ALA A 11 4.15 -16.45 12.10
C ALA A 11 4.49 -15.03 12.57
N ARG A 12 5.75 -14.62 12.36
CA ARG A 12 6.27 -13.30 12.73
C ARG A 12 7.23 -12.77 11.67
N LEU A 13 7.31 -11.45 11.59
CA LEU A 13 8.39 -10.77 10.89
C LEU A 13 9.69 -10.88 11.69
N GLY A 14 10.80 -11.17 11.01
CA GLY A 14 12.13 -11.06 11.56
C GLY A 14 12.61 -9.62 11.62
N GLU A 15 13.87 -9.40 12.02
CA GLU A 15 14.46 -8.07 12.10
C GLU A 15 14.84 -7.51 10.72
N ASN A 16 15.06 -8.40 9.73
CA ASN A 16 15.38 -8.01 8.35
C ASN A 16 14.11 -7.81 7.55
N HIS A 17 13.65 -6.56 7.48
CA HIS A 17 12.53 -6.19 6.63
C HIS A 17 12.70 -4.76 6.09
N GLY A 18 12.13 -4.50 4.91
CA GLY A 18 12.21 -3.20 4.29
C GLY A 18 11.38 -3.07 3.03
N TYR A 19 11.30 -1.85 2.55
CA TYR A 19 10.68 -1.52 1.27
C TYR A 19 11.48 -0.45 0.54
N ARG A 20 11.31 -0.39 -0.79
CA ARG A 20 11.84 0.67 -1.63
C ARG A 20 10.91 0.90 -2.81
N PHE A 21 10.49 2.14 -3.01
CA PHE A 21 9.71 2.53 -4.19
C PHE A 21 10.61 2.72 -5.40
N GLU A 22 10.13 2.28 -6.56
CA GLU A 22 10.76 2.45 -7.85
C GLU A 22 9.67 2.68 -8.90
N GLY A 23 9.40 3.94 -9.21
CA GLY A 23 8.27 4.32 -10.06
C GLY A 23 6.93 3.89 -9.46
N ASP A 24 6.18 3.13 -10.23
CA ASP A 24 4.88 2.58 -9.82
C ASP A 24 5.00 1.18 -9.19
N PHE A 25 6.21 0.78 -8.84
CA PHE A 25 6.48 -0.47 -8.15
C PHE A 25 7.05 -0.22 -6.76
N VAL A 26 6.88 -1.20 -5.90
CA VAL A 26 7.57 -1.28 -4.63
C VAL A 26 8.30 -2.62 -4.54
N HIS A 27 9.54 -2.55 -4.17
CA HIS A 27 10.33 -3.72 -3.78
C HIS A 27 10.10 -3.98 -2.29
N LEU A 28 9.62 -5.15 -1.95
CA LEU A 28 9.46 -5.62 -0.57
C LEU A 28 10.48 -6.69 -0.27
N ASN A 29 11.03 -6.65 0.93
CA ASN A 29 11.84 -7.72 1.50
C ASN A 29 11.46 -7.92 2.96
N ALA A 30 11.38 -9.16 3.40
CA ALA A 30 11.17 -9.49 4.79
C ALA A 30 11.71 -10.88 5.13
N GLU A 31 12.28 -11.01 6.30
CA GLU A 31 12.44 -12.29 6.95
C GLU A 31 11.12 -12.65 7.65
N VAL A 32 10.57 -13.83 7.35
CA VAL A 32 9.33 -14.32 7.95
C VAL A 32 9.62 -15.64 8.63
N ASN A 33 9.24 -15.76 9.90
CA ASN A 33 9.44 -16.95 10.71
C ASN A 33 8.10 -17.65 10.95
N PHE A 34 7.93 -18.86 10.45
CA PHE A 34 6.77 -19.71 10.70
C PHE A 34 7.08 -20.71 11.82
N ALA A 35 6.42 -20.52 12.98
CA ALA A 35 6.59 -21.39 14.14
C ALA A 35 5.83 -22.73 14.00
N ASP A 36 4.70 -22.70 13.28
CA ASP A 36 3.86 -23.87 13.02
C ASP A 36 3.38 -23.86 11.57
N THR A 37 4.00 -24.71 10.77
CA THR A 37 3.71 -24.81 9.33
C THR A 37 2.42 -25.56 9.03
N GLU A 38 1.97 -26.46 9.88
CA GLU A 38 0.70 -27.16 9.66
C GLU A 38 -0.48 -26.19 9.85
N LEU A 39 -0.43 -25.37 10.90
CA LEU A 39 -1.41 -24.30 11.10
C LEU A 39 -1.29 -23.18 10.06
N ALA A 40 -0.09 -22.89 9.59
CA ALA A 40 0.15 -21.88 8.54
C ALA A 40 -0.35 -22.36 7.17
N ALA A 41 -0.19 -23.63 6.81
CA ALA A 41 -0.57 -24.21 5.53
C ALA A 41 -2.10 -24.17 5.25
N GLY A 42 -2.92 -24.07 6.29
CA GLY A 42 -4.36 -23.90 6.17
C GLY A 42 -4.82 -22.47 5.86
N ARG A 43 -3.89 -21.52 5.63
CA ARG A 43 -4.14 -20.09 5.41
C ARG A 43 -3.36 -19.57 4.23
N SER A 44 -3.90 -18.55 3.57
CA SER A 44 -3.13 -17.76 2.60
C SER A 44 -2.40 -16.65 3.34
N TRP A 45 -1.11 -16.48 3.03
CA TRP A 45 -0.28 -15.47 3.66
C TRP A 45 0.18 -14.43 2.65
N ALA A 46 0.30 -13.20 3.10
CA ALA A 46 0.84 -12.10 2.29
C ALA A 46 1.64 -11.12 3.16
N LEU A 47 2.65 -10.51 2.55
CA LEU A 47 3.23 -9.25 3.02
C LEU A 47 2.43 -8.12 2.41
N GLN A 48 1.96 -7.21 3.25
CA GLN A 48 1.20 -6.02 2.82
C GLN A 48 1.91 -4.76 3.32
N LEU A 49 2.19 -3.84 2.39
CA LEU A 49 2.67 -2.50 2.74
C LEU A 49 1.47 -1.57 2.89
N TRP A 50 1.39 -0.88 4.01
CA TRP A 50 0.30 0.03 4.34
C TRP A 50 0.81 1.43 4.62
N ALA A 51 0.05 2.44 4.20
CA ALA A 51 0.29 3.85 4.49
C ALA A 51 -0.90 4.45 5.25
N SER A 52 -0.65 5.11 6.35
CA SER A 52 -1.67 5.70 7.22
C SER A 52 -1.32 7.14 7.56
N ASP A 53 -2.26 8.06 7.42
CA ASP A 53 -2.14 9.46 7.86
C ASP A 53 -2.25 9.62 9.39
N ARG A 54 -2.78 8.60 10.07
CA ARG A 54 -3.00 8.60 11.53
C ARG A 54 -2.08 7.65 12.28
N GLY A 55 -1.24 6.90 11.54
CA GLY A 55 -0.43 5.82 12.10
C GLY A 55 -1.25 4.55 12.38
N PHE A 56 -0.59 3.58 13.00
CA PHE A 56 -1.18 2.28 13.32
C PHE A 56 -1.36 2.14 14.82
N SER A 57 -2.53 1.68 15.26
CA SER A 57 -2.82 1.43 16.67
C SER A 57 -3.39 0.02 16.84
N GLY A 58 -2.71 -0.81 17.65
CA GLY A 58 -3.12 -2.20 17.85
C GLY A 58 -2.97 -3.07 16.62
N ALA A 59 -3.86 -4.04 16.45
CA ALA A 59 -3.87 -5.02 15.36
C ALA A 59 -4.66 -4.54 14.12
N GLU A 60 -5.24 -3.36 14.18
CA GLU A 60 -6.06 -2.84 13.09
C GLU A 60 -5.21 -2.11 12.06
N LEU A 61 -5.30 -2.54 10.80
CA LEU A 61 -4.69 -1.87 9.67
C LEU A 61 -5.64 -0.80 9.16
N SER A 62 -5.42 0.45 9.62
CA SER A 62 -6.17 1.61 9.13
C SER A 62 -5.32 2.42 8.18
N GLY A 63 -5.82 2.64 6.95
CA GLY A 63 -5.10 3.37 5.92
C GLY A 63 -5.30 2.77 4.54
N VAL A 64 -4.35 3.06 3.64
CA VAL A 64 -4.34 2.56 2.26
C VAL A 64 -3.35 1.40 2.17
N LYS A 65 -3.81 0.26 1.63
CA LYS A 65 -2.93 -0.84 1.26
C LYS A 65 -2.18 -0.46 -0.02
N VAL A 66 -0.89 -0.17 0.13
CA VAL A 66 -0.03 0.32 -0.96
C VAL A 66 0.42 -0.82 -1.86
N ALA A 67 0.72 -1.99 -1.28
CA ALA A 67 1.15 -3.15 -2.05
C ALA A 67 0.84 -4.45 -1.30
N GLU A 68 0.80 -5.54 -2.06
CA GLU A 68 0.61 -6.89 -1.52
C GLU A 68 1.46 -7.89 -2.28
N MET A 69 2.15 -8.73 -1.56
CA MET A 69 2.94 -9.84 -2.09
C MET A 69 2.54 -11.13 -1.39
N PRO A 70 1.93 -12.10 -2.11
CA PRO A 70 1.61 -13.39 -1.53
C PRO A 70 2.90 -14.15 -1.18
N ILE A 71 2.85 -14.90 -0.08
CA ILE A 71 3.94 -15.75 0.38
C ILE A 71 3.43 -17.14 0.72
N GLU A 72 4.28 -18.13 0.51
CA GLU A 72 3.99 -19.52 0.91
C GLU A 72 4.69 -19.83 2.22
N PRO A 73 4.00 -20.41 3.21
CA PRO A 73 4.61 -20.79 4.47
C PRO A 73 5.59 -21.95 4.27
N VAL A 74 6.78 -21.81 4.86
CA VAL A 74 7.79 -22.85 4.93
C VAL A 74 8.27 -23.00 6.38
N ALA A 75 8.76 -24.17 6.74
CA ALA A 75 9.26 -24.41 8.09
C ALA A 75 10.46 -23.52 8.42
N GLY A 76 10.40 -22.83 9.54
CA GLY A 76 11.46 -21.98 10.03
C GLY A 76 11.46 -20.57 9.43
N SER A 77 12.64 -20.03 9.15
CA SER A 77 12.83 -18.69 8.60
C SER A 77 12.88 -18.70 7.07
N LEU A 78 12.13 -17.79 6.46
CA LEU A 78 12.09 -17.57 5.02
C LEU A 78 12.45 -16.11 4.74
N LEU A 79 13.45 -15.87 3.89
CA LEU A 79 13.69 -14.56 3.33
C LEU A 79 12.85 -14.40 2.06
N VAL A 80 11.86 -13.51 2.12
CA VAL A 80 10.96 -13.16 1.02
C VAL A 80 11.45 -11.87 0.39
N THR A 81 11.53 -11.82 -0.93
CA THR A 81 11.85 -10.60 -1.67
C THR A 81 11.12 -10.59 -3.00
N GLY A 82 10.62 -9.44 -3.42
CA GLY A 82 9.91 -9.31 -4.69
C GLY A 82 9.44 -7.90 -5.00
N PHE A 83 8.98 -7.71 -6.23
CA PHE A 83 8.37 -6.48 -6.71
C PHE A 83 6.87 -6.63 -6.79
N CYS A 84 6.14 -5.59 -6.37
CA CYS A 84 4.69 -5.48 -6.48
C CYS A 84 4.32 -4.15 -7.13
N ASN A 85 3.17 -4.11 -7.77
CA ASN A 85 2.59 -2.82 -8.16
C ASN A 85 2.28 -2.01 -6.89
N ALA A 86 2.64 -0.74 -6.90
CA ALA A 86 2.34 0.19 -5.83
C ALA A 86 1.05 0.96 -6.15
N MET A 87 0.15 1.01 -5.18
CA MET A 87 -1.06 1.84 -5.19
C MET A 87 -0.99 2.84 -4.02
N PRO A 88 -0.13 3.86 -4.11
CA PRO A 88 0.04 4.80 -3.02
C PRO A 88 -1.22 5.65 -2.81
N PRO A 89 -1.43 6.18 -1.59
CA PRO A 89 -2.55 7.07 -1.30
C PRO A 89 -2.48 8.33 -2.15
N ALA A 90 -3.64 8.91 -2.43
CA ALA A 90 -3.74 10.21 -3.10
C ALA A 90 -3.27 11.34 -2.19
N GLY A 91 -2.92 12.48 -2.79
CA GLY A 91 -2.51 13.68 -2.07
C GLY A 91 -1.01 13.75 -1.82
N THR A 92 -0.62 14.65 -0.92
CA THR A 92 0.78 14.96 -0.58
C THR A 92 1.02 14.94 0.93
N ALA A 93 0.14 14.30 1.69
CA ALA A 93 0.30 14.18 3.13
C ALA A 93 1.45 13.23 3.48
N ASP A 94 2.03 13.46 4.64
CA ASP A 94 3.00 12.55 5.23
C ASP A 94 2.28 11.35 5.85
N HIS A 95 2.74 10.16 5.53
CA HIS A 95 2.13 8.92 5.98
C HIS A 95 3.11 8.08 6.81
N VAL A 96 2.62 7.51 7.87
CA VAL A 96 3.33 6.44 8.56
C VAL A 96 3.19 5.17 7.73
N VAL A 97 4.31 4.49 7.47
CA VAL A 97 4.33 3.27 6.68
C VAL A 97 4.53 2.07 7.60
N GLY A 98 3.78 1.01 7.34
CA GLY A 98 3.90 -0.27 8.06
C GLY A 98 3.91 -1.45 7.10
N LEU A 99 4.76 -2.44 7.39
CA LEU A 99 4.77 -3.74 6.72
C LEU A 99 4.05 -4.75 7.61
N ALA A 100 2.95 -5.27 7.11
CA ALA A 100 2.12 -6.24 7.81
C ALA A 100 2.31 -7.64 7.23
N LEU A 101 2.42 -8.64 8.08
CA LEU A 101 2.27 -10.03 7.74
C LEU A 101 0.80 -10.42 7.99
N VAL A 102 0.07 -10.73 6.95
CA VAL A 102 -1.37 -10.97 7.01
C VAL A 102 -1.69 -12.39 6.61
N ALA A 103 -2.51 -13.06 7.41
CA ALA A 103 -3.11 -14.35 7.09
C ALA A 103 -4.58 -14.15 6.71
N SER A 104 -5.05 -14.90 5.72
CA SER A 104 -6.47 -15.02 5.42
C SER A 104 -6.90 -16.47 5.63
N ALA A 105 -7.90 -16.69 6.46
CA ALA A 105 -8.51 -18.00 6.66
C ALA A 105 -9.42 -18.35 5.47
N ALA A 106 -9.96 -19.58 5.45
CA ALA A 106 -10.85 -20.06 4.38
C ALA A 106 -12.14 -19.23 4.22
N ASP A 107 -12.56 -18.51 5.26
CA ASP A 107 -13.68 -17.56 5.24
C ASP A 107 -13.32 -16.20 4.60
N GLY A 108 -12.06 -16.02 4.20
CA GLY A 108 -11.54 -14.80 3.56
C GLY A 108 -11.31 -13.64 4.51
N GLN A 109 -11.53 -13.80 5.82
CA GLN A 109 -11.26 -12.71 6.79
C GLN A 109 -9.76 -12.54 7.02
N PRO A 110 -9.21 -11.34 6.77
CA PRO A 110 -7.81 -11.07 7.02
C PRO A 110 -7.53 -10.97 8.53
N GLN A 111 -6.44 -11.57 8.96
CA GLN A 111 -5.93 -11.49 10.31
C GLN A 111 -4.48 -11.02 10.28
N VAL A 112 -4.18 -9.94 10.96
CA VAL A 112 -2.80 -9.45 11.07
C VAL A 112 -2.01 -10.39 11.98
N GLY A 113 -0.99 -11.02 11.41
CA GLY A 113 -0.08 -11.89 12.13
C GLY A 113 1.02 -11.11 12.83
N ASP A 114 1.58 -10.12 12.15
CA ASP A 114 2.61 -9.22 12.68
C ASP A 114 2.64 -7.90 11.93
N LEU A 115 3.20 -6.85 12.54
CA LEU A 115 3.28 -5.51 11.97
C LEU A 115 4.57 -4.80 12.38
N ALA A 116 5.39 -4.45 11.40
CA ALA A 116 6.55 -3.59 11.55
C ALA A 116 6.22 -2.17 11.09
N VAL A 117 6.33 -1.19 11.98
CA VAL A 117 6.07 0.22 11.68
C VAL A 117 7.39 0.94 11.50
N TYR A 118 7.56 1.61 10.36
CA TYR A 118 8.79 2.35 10.05
C TYR A 118 8.80 3.71 10.74
N PRO A 119 9.95 4.13 11.29
CA PRO A 119 10.04 5.38 12.04
C PRO A 119 10.04 6.62 11.13
N ALA A 120 10.47 6.48 9.86
CA ALA A 120 10.43 7.54 8.87
C ALA A 120 9.07 7.55 8.18
N GLY A 121 8.48 8.73 8.05
CA GLY A 121 7.29 8.93 7.24
C GLY A 121 7.61 8.89 5.74
N GLU A 122 6.59 8.66 4.92
CA GLU A 122 6.68 8.65 3.45
C GLU A 122 5.71 9.66 2.87
N VAL A 123 6.17 10.46 1.91
CA VAL A 123 5.32 11.37 1.13
C VAL A 123 5.16 10.80 -0.27
N PHE A 124 3.92 10.46 -0.61
CA PHE A 124 3.61 9.91 -1.92
C PHE A 124 3.26 11.02 -2.90
N PHE A 125 4.20 11.37 -3.77
CA PHE A 125 3.97 12.37 -4.81
C PHE A 125 3.22 11.74 -5.98
N GLN A 126 1.98 12.20 -6.18
CA GLN A 126 1.13 11.79 -7.29
C GLN A 126 1.10 12.87 -8.38
N PRO A 127 0.94 12.48 -9.66
CA PRO A 127 0.63 13.43 -10.72
C PRO A 127 -0.61 14.25 -10.37
N ARG A 128 -0.59 15.55 -10.69
CA ARG A 128 -1.67 16.48 -10.36
C ARG A 128 -1.98 17.42 -11.52
N LEU A 129 -3.22 17.88 -11.58
CA LEU A 129 -3.64 18.91 -12.49
C LEU A 129 -3.13 20.28 -11.99
N VAL A 130 -2.63 21.10 -12.90
CA VAL A 130 -2.07 22.44 -12.59
C VAL A 130 -2.64 23.45 -13.56
N GLY A 131 -2.96 24.65 -13.03
CA GLY A 131 -3.58 25.73 -13.81
C GLY A 131 -5.08 25.57 -13.93
N ASP A 132 -5.64 26.11 -15.02
CA ASP A 132 -7.07 26.08 -15.27
C ASP A 132 -7.53 24.71 -15.77
N VAL A 133 -8.65 24.25 -15.23
CA VAL A 133 -9.31 23.00 -15.64
C VAL A 133 -10.73 23.34 -16.07
N SER A 134 -11.11 22.97 -17.27
CA SER A 134 -12.46 23.17 -17.77
C SER A 134 -13.06 21.92 -18.38
N CYS A 135 -14.38 21.77 -18.28
CA CYS A 135 -15.15 20.72 -18.90
C CYS A 135 -16.37 21.35 -19.60
N THR A 136 -16.51 21.11 -20.88
CA THR A 136 -17.66 21.54 -21.66
C THR A 136 -18.40 20.31 -22.20
N LEU A 137 -19.70 20.26 -21.97
CA LEU A 137 -20.57 19.18 -22.45
C LEU A 137 -21.42 19.70 -23.61
N ASN A 138 -21.18 19.18 -24.82
CA ASN A 138 -21.91 19.54 -26.03
C ASN A 138 -22.27 18.27 -26.83
N ASP A 139 -23.54 18.14 -27.20
CA ASP A 139 -24.06 17.08 -28.09
C ASP A 139 -23.58 15.65 -27.73
N GLY A 140 -23.59 15.35 -26.41
CA GLY A 140 -23.18 14.04 -25.89
C GLY A 140 -21.66 13.81 -25.88
N LYS A 141 -20.88 14.86 -26.10
CA LYS A 141 -19.41 14.84 -25.99
C LYS A 141 -18.96 15.69 -24.82
N ALA A 142 -17.94 15.21 -24.11
CA ALA A 142 -17.22 15.98 -23.10
C ALA A 142 -15.88 16.46 -23.70
N GLU A 143 -15.65 17.77 -23.67
CA GLU A 143 -14.36 18.38 -23.99
C GLU A 143 -13.71 18.82 -22.68
N LEU A 144 -12.50 18.28 -22.43
CA LEU A 144 -11.70 18.57 -21.26
C LEU A 144 -10.49 19.38 -21.67
N ALA A 145 -10.25 20.51 -21.04
CA ALA A 145 -9.06 21.30 -21.20
C ALA A 145 -8.37 21.51 -19.85
N ILE A 146 -7.08 21.32 -19.82
CA ILE A 146 -6.22 21.41 -18.64
C ILE A 146 -4.93 22.07 -19.05
N ASP A 147 -4.46 23.06 -18.30
CA ASP A 147 -3.22 23.77 -18.63
C ASP A 147 -2.01 22.83 -18.56
N ALA A 148 -1.90 22.04 -17.51
CA ALA A 148 -0.84 21.06 -17.38
C ALA A 148 -1.19 19.90 -16.44
N ILE A 149 -0.52 18.75 -16.65
CA ILE A 149 -0.43 17.66 -15.71
C ILE A 149 1.01 17.61 -15.23
N ALA A 150 1.25 17.90 -13.97
CA ALA A 150 2.58 17.88 -13.37
C ALA A 150 2.84 16.56 -12.65
N ASN A 151 4.01 15.95 -12.92
CA ASN A 151 4.56 14.87 -12.10
C ASN A 151 5.61 15.48 -11.16
N PRO A 152 5.33 15.59 -9.85
CA PRO A 152 6.28 16.19 -8.89
C PRO A 152 7.40 15.24 -8.45
N ARG A 153 7.46 14.04 -8.98
CA ARG A 153 8.50 13.05 -8.69
C ARG A 153 9.85 13.47 -9.31
N ALA A 154 10.93 12.79 -8.95
CA ALA A 154 12.24 12.98 -9.59
C ALA A 154 12.16 12.74 -11.11
N ALA A 155 13.07 13.36 -11.87
CA ALA A 155 12.99 13.38 -13.34
C ALA A 155 13.04 11.98 -14.01
N ASP A 156 13.65 11.02 -13.35
CA ASP A 156 13.75 9.61 -13.78
C ASP A 156 12.61 8.74 -13.27
N ASN A 157 11.74 9.28 -12.41
CA ASN A 157 10.59 8.58 -11.84
C ASN A 157 9.31 9.02 -12.57
N VAL A 158 9.04 8.39 -13.72
CA VAL A 158 7.84 8.66 -14.51
C VAL A 158 6.62 7.97 -13.87
N SER A 159 5.44 8.59 -14.02
CA SER A 159 4.18 7.93 -13.65
C SER A 159 3.82 6.85 -14.67
N GLY A 160 2.98 5.91 -14.27
CA GLY A 160 2.29 5.02 -15.20
C GLY A 160 1.33 5.77 -16.14
N THR A 161 0.57 5.04 -16.92
CA THR A 161 -0.46 5.60 -17.80
C THR A 161 -1.50 6.36 -16.98
N LEU A 162 -1.75 7.61 -17.36
CA LEU A 162 -2.75 8.46 -16.73
C LEU A 162 -4.01 8.53 -17.60
N ALA A 163 -5.16 8.60 -16.96
CA ALA A 163 -6.44 8.89 -17.60
C ALA A 163 -7.06 10.14 -16.96
N LEU A 164 -7.74 10.94 -17.76
CA LEU A 164 -8.62 12.01 -17.29
C LEU A 164 -10.05 11.51 -17.36
N GLU A 165 -10.75 11.60 -16.24
CA GLU A 165 -12.12 11.13 -16.12
C GLU A 165 -13.02 12.24 -15.57
N VAL A 166 -14.24 12.31 -16.08
CA VAL A 166 -15.30 13.20 -15.57
C VAL A 166 -16.34 12.34 -14.86
N TRP A 167 -16.60 12.66 -13.63
CA TRP A 167 -17.55 11.95 -12.80
C TRP A 167 -18.73 12.85 -12.46
N ALA A 168 -19.96 12.34 -12.64
CA ALA A 168 -21.17 12.95 -12.08
C ALA A 168 -21.39 12.38 -10.69
N LEU A 169 -21.50 13.24 -9.70
CA LEU A 169 -21.69 12.87 -8.30
C LEU A 169 -23.00 13.42 -7.77
N ASP A 170 -23.66 12.69 -6.90
CA ASP A 170 -24.89 13.15 -6.21
C ASP A 170 -24.60 14.22 -5.14
N ALA A 171 -23.34 14.32 -4.70
CA ALA A 171 -22.88 15.32 -3.73
C ALA A 171 -21.46 15.79 -4.11
N PRO A 172 -21.03 16.98 -3.64
CA PRO A 172 -19.65 17.43 -3.84
C PRO A 172 -18.65 16.41 -3.28
N TYR A 173 -17.57 16.22 -4.02
CA TYR A 173 -16.44 15.42 -3.56
C TYR A 173 -15.78 16.12 -2.36
N ALA A 174 -15.66 15.43 -1.22
CA ALA A 174 -15.10 15.94 0.03
C ALA A 174 -13.73 15.32 0.33
#